data_2d91755793fb9403da0d98b82dde0a8d
#
_entry.id   2d91755793fb9403da0d98b82dde0a8d
#
_cell.length_a   1.000
_cell.length_b   1.000
_cell.length_c   1.000
_cell.angle_alpha   90.00
_cell.angle_beta   90.00
_cell.angle_gamma   90.00
#
_symmetry.space_group_name_H-M   'P 1'
#
loop_
_entity.id
_entity.type
_entity.pdbx_description
1 polymer ?
#
loop_
_entity_poly.entity_id
_entity_poly.type
_entity_poly.pdbx_seq_one_letter_code
_entity_poly.pdbx_strand_id
1 'polypeptide(L)'
;MSISFSQGKLSSEQRRGVLHFVQQQVKLAALEAIRTVILDCLEAEVTTKLGREKGAPRKVGQVREIDWSCGNCGCKDANQFTRDGHYHRDLETGWGHVRDLRVPMLECQICHHDVICHFAVFEKNQRFWLDLDQDAIFSSGLCQSLREITERWGEVLGGNVGLRTVNERINQIEVRAQESHKQTIKDIPDVIQLDGIYVTIQGQNGTVKHDKCNRARHERKGEKMVVLVALGFWQDEERREVIDWQIAKSEDHEEWETFLNRLYDRGVTPENGLQAVIRDGSGGLGEAIDVVYGHSVIDQRCIFHKLKNVADASSKELKGDKHKEERKQLMQQAGAVYHAESAEQARENLKTWSDNWREKAPKSVATLERDFDATIAYFQLEGVNRQWVRTTSLLERVNRQLRRKFRQALSFGSHVGAEAALYLQIQRLHAKWTDTSWCSVSRNLSFDLAKANP
;
A
#
# COMPACT_ATOMS: atom_id res chain seq x y z
N MET A 1 -9.33 44.01 -16.50
CA MET A 1 -10.76 44.31 -16.65
C MET A 1 -11.31 44.67 -15.27
N SER A 2 -11.92 45.89 -15.12
CA SER A 2 -12.61 46.24 -13.91
C SER A 2 -14.01 45.64 -13.94
N ILE A 3 -14.36 44.85 -12.95
CA ILE A 3 -15.71 44.33 -12.78
C ILE A 3 -16.53 45.45 -12.09
N SER A 4 -17.46 46.05 -12.81
CA SER A 4 -18.43 46.99 -12.22
C SER A 4 -19.67 46.23 -11.74
N PHE A 5 -19.92 46.31 -10.42
CA PHE A 5 -21.17 45.78 -9.84
C PHE A 5 -22.24 46.86 -9.83
N SER A 6 -23.44 46.56 -10.39
CA SER A 6 -24.61 47.41 -10.23
C SER A 6 -25.13 47.37 -8.79
N GLN A 7 -25.71 48.47 -8.26
CA GLN A 7 -26.17 48.57 -6.87
C GLN A 7 -27.34 47.68 -6.46
N GLY A 8 -27.74 46.68 -7.29
CA GLY A 8 -28.83 45.73 -7.04
C GLY A 8 -28.31 44.34 -6.62
N LYS A 9 -29.20 43.53 -6.00
CA LYS A 9 -28.90 42.11 -5.72
C LYS A 9 -28.77 41.36 -7.06
N LEU A 10 -27.62 40.73 -7.28
CA LEU A 10 -27.37 39.86 -8.45
C LEU A 10 -28.36 38.68 -8.49
N SER A 11 -28.89 38.38 -9.66
CA SER A 11 -29.64 37.14 -9.89
C SER A 11 -28.74 35.91 -9.68
N SER A 12 -29.32 34.73 -9.47
CA SER A 12 -28.58 33.46 -9.33
C SER A 12 -27.70 33.13 -10.54
N GLU A 13 -28.15 33.52 -11.73
CA GLU A 13 -27.42 33.33 -12.98
C GLU A 13 -26.22 34.28 -13.08
N GLN A 14 -26.44 35.56 -12.76
CA GLN A 14 -25.35 36.55 -12.70
C GLN A 14 -24.27 36.17 -11.67
N ARG A 15 -24.69 35.67 -10.50
CA ARG A 15 -23.72 35.15 -9.49
C ARG A 15 -22.90 33.98 -10.04
N ARG A 16 -23.53 33.01 -10.70
CA ARG A 16 -22.85 31.90 -11.35
C ARG A 16 -21.83 32.38 -12.38
N GLY A 17 -22.21 33.33 -13.22
CA GLY A 17 -21.34 33.94 -14.22
C GLY A 17 -20.09 34.61 -13.59
N VAL A 18 -20.31 35.40 -12.53
CA VAL A 18 -19.19 36.05 -11.78
C VAL A 18 -18.29 35.01 -11.15
N LEU A 19 -18.84 34.00 -10.49
CA LEU A 19 -18.04 32.94 -9.87
C LEU A 19 -17.22 32.15 -10.90
N HIS A 20 -17.81 31.80 -12.04
CA HIS A 20 -17.11 31.13 -13.12
C HIS A 20 -15.96 31.98 -13.67
N PHE A 21 -16.20 33.27 -13.90
CA PHE A 21 -15.16 34.21 -14.33
C PHE A 21 -14.00 34.27 -13.32
N VAL A 22 -14.32 34.44 -12.02
CA VAL A 22 -13.30 34.49 -10.95
C VAL A 22 -12.49 33.21 -10.92
N GLN A 23 -13.14 32.03 -11.01
CA GLN A 23 -12.44 30.74 -11.05
C GLN A 23 -11.48 30.65 -12.23
N GLN A 24 -11.88 31.11 -13.43
CA GLN A 24 -11.02 31.14 -14.61
C GLN A 24 -9.81 32.07 -14.41
N GLN A 25 -10.01 33.26 -13.86
CA GLN A 25 -8.91 34.20 -13.61
C GLN A 25 -7.93 33.65 -12.55
N VAL A 26 -8.43 33.05 -11.47
CA VAL A 26 -7.61 32.40 -10.44
C VAL A 26 -6.79 31.27 -11.04
N LYS A 27 -7.41 30.42 -11.90
CA LYS A 27 -6.70 29.32 -12.59
C LYS A 27 -5.56 29.85 -13.46
N LEU A 28 -5.82 30.87 -14.27
CA LEU A 28 -4.80 31.51 -15.14
C LEU A 28 -3.65 32.10 -14.32
N ALA A 29 -3.97 32.82 -13.25
CA ALA A 29 -2.95 33.41 -12.35
C ALA A 29 -2.12 32.32 -11.66
N ALA A 30 -2.73 31.23 -11.23
CA ALA A 30 -2.02 30.08 -10.63
C ALA A 30 -1.06 29.43 -11.63
N LEU A 31 -1.48 29.19 -12.87
CA LEU A 31 -0.64 28.59 -13.92
C LEU A 31 0.57 29.49 -14.25
N GLU A 32 0.38 30.81 -14.31
CA GLU A 32 1.49 31.72 -14.56
C GLU A 32 2.45 31.80 -13.37
N ALA A 33 1.93 31.76 -12.14
CA ALA A 33 2.76 31.70 -10.94
C ALA A 33 3.59 30.39 -10.89
N ILE A 34 2.97 29.25 -11.19
CA ILE A 34 3.67 27.95 -11.27
C ILE A 34 4.77 28.00 -12.34
N ARG A 35 4.46 28.53 -13.52
CA ARG A 35 5.42 28.69 -14.60
C ARG A 35 6.63 29.52 -14.17
N THR A 36 6.38 30.66 -13.55
CA THR A 36 7.43 31.57 -13.08
C THR A 36 8.33 30.89 -12.05
N VAL A 37 7.74 30.27 -11.01
CA VAL A 37 8.51 29.56 -9.99
C VAL A 37 9.34 28.43 -10.56
N ILE A 38 8.81 27.64 -11.50
CA ILE A 38 9.58 26.58 -12.17
C ILE A 38 10.78 27.17 -12.91
N LEU A 39 10.57 28.23 -13.70
CA LEU A 39 11.65 28.89 -14.45
C LEU A 39 12.74 29.44 -13.54
N ASP A 40 12.35 30.06 -12.42
CA ASP A 40 13.29 30.59 -11.42
C ASP A 40 14.09 29.47 -10.75
N CYS A 41 13.43 28.33 -10.42
CA CYS A 41 14.10 27.15 -9.88
C CYS A 41 15.12 26.57 -10.87
N LEU A 42 14.75 26.41 -12.14
CA LEU A 42 15.65 25.90 -13.19
C LEU A 42 16.89 26.78 -13.36
N GLU A 43 16.72 28.10 -13.43
CA GLU A 43 17.82 29.03 -13.57
C GLU A 43 18.71 29.08 -12.32
N ALA A 44 18.11 29.02 -11.12
CA ALA A 44 18.84 28.93 -9.86
C ALA A 44 19.68 27.64 -9.78
N GLU A 45 19.13 26.50 -10.24
CA GLU A 45 19.85 25.23 -10.30
C GLU A 45 21.03 25.28 -11.26
N VAL A 46 20.84 25.81 -12.48
CA VAL A 46 21.94 26.05 -13.44
C VAL A 46 23.02 26.94 -12.84
N THR A 47 22.63 28.04 -12.19
CA THR A 47 23.56 28.97 -11.53
C THR A 47 24.36 28.27 -10.45
N THR A 48 23.70 27.47 -9.62
CA THR A 48 24.33 26.69 -8.54
C THR A 48 25.30 25.65 -9.09
N LYS A 49 24.89 24.89 -10.11
CA LYS A 49 25.74 23.85 -10.74
C LYS A 49 26.96 24.48 -11.43
N LEU A 50 26.77 25.53 -12.21
CA LEU A 50 27.88 26.22 -12.87
C LEU A 50 28.76 27.05 -11.92
N GLY A 51 28.25 27.42 -10.73
CA GLY A 51 28.95 28.28 -9.74
C GLY A 51 29.17 29.70 -10.24
N ARG A 52 28.34 30.17 -11.18
CA ARG A 52 28.40 31.52 -11.73
C ARG A 52 27.03 31.99 -12.23
N GLU A 53 26.79 33.26 -12.10
CA GLU A 53 25.60 33.93 -12.60
C GLU A 53 25.54 33.98 -14.11
N LYS A 54 24.35 34.20 -14.65
CA LYS A 54 24.15 34.41 -16.08
C LYS A 54 24.96 35.60 -16.55
N GLY A 55 25.76 35.41 -17.63
CA GLY A 55 26.65 36.42 -18.18
C GLY A 55 28.01 36.55 -17.45
N ALA A 56 28.24 35.88 -16.33
CA ALA A 56 29.53 35.86 -15.65
C ALA A 56 30.57 35.00 -16.43
N PRO A 57 31.86 35.42 -16.49
CA PRO A 57 32.90 34.70 -17.22
C PRO A 57 33.21 33.35 -16.60
N ARG A 58 33.68 32.40 -17.40
CA ARG A 58 34.12 31.07 -16.94
C ARG A 58 35.46 31.19 -16.21
N LYS A 59 35.67 30.38 -15.20
CA LYS A 59 36.94 30.24 -14.49
C LYS A 59 37.80 29.19 -15.18
N VAL A 60 38.51 29.59 -16.23
CA VAL A 60 39.42 28.72 -17.01
C VAL A 60 40.57 28.26 -16.13
N GLY A 61 40.93 26.97 -16.17
CA GLY A 61 42.04 26.39 -15.41
C GLY A 61 41.67 25.85 -14.02
N GLN A 62 40.45 25.98 -13.58
CA GLN A 62 39.93 25.33 -12.38
C GLN A 62 38.91 24.27 -12.78
N VAL A 63 39.08 23.04 -12.33
CA VAL A 63 38.12 21.94 -12.53
C VAL A 63 37.07 22.02 -11.42
N ARG A 64 35.80 21.99 -11.82
CA ARG A 64 34.66 21.87 -10.91
C ARG A 64 33.74 20.74 -11.38
N GLU A 65 33.90 19.57 -10.79
CA GLU A 65 33.05 18.44 -11.12
C GLU A 65 31.62 18.61 -10.57
N ILE A 66 30.65 18.26 -11.44
CA ILE A 66 29.23 18.23 -11.12
C ILE A 66 28.63 16.90 -11.62
N ASP A 67 27.41 16.62 -11.21
CA ASP A 67 26.64 15.42 -11.61
C ASP A 67 26.06 15.49 -13.03
N TRP A 68 26.10 16.65 -13.69
CA TRP A 68 25.75 16.79 -15.10
C TRP A 68 26.94 16.44 -15.99
N SER A 69 26.66 15.87 -17.16
CA SER A 69 27.73 15.42 -18.06
C SER A 69 27.43 15.74 -19.51
N CYS A 70 28.46 15.98 -20.31
CA CYS A 70 28.34 16.08 -21.76
C CYS A 70 27.90 14.74 -22.36
N GLY A 71 26.85 14.74 -23.18
CA GLY A 71 26.32 13.54 -23.84
C GLY A 71 27.28 12.85 -24.81
N ASN A 72 28.33 13.57 -25.30
CA ASN A 72 29.28 13.05 -26.26
C ASN A 72 30.64 12.68 -25.63
N CYS A 73 31.30 13.63 -24.97
CA CYS A 73 32.65 13.39 -24.42
C CYS A 73 32.69 12.99 -22.94
N GLY A 74 31.53 12.92 -22.26
CA GLY A 74 31.44 12.55 -20.87
C GLY A 74 32.01 13.57 -19.86
N CYS A 75 32.43 14.77 -20.33
CA CYS A 75 32.94 15.83 -19.47
C CYS A 75 31.94 16.18 -18.38
N LYS A 76 32.41 16.32 -17.13
CA LYS A 76 31.61 16.73 -15.95
C LYS A 76 32.08 18.06 -15.34
N ASP A 77 33.04 18.73 -15.97
CA ASP A 77 33.58 20.00 -15.48
C ASP A 77 32.65 21.19 -15.83
N ALA A 78 32.01 21.75 -14.81
CA ALA A 78 31.10 22.89 -14.92
C ALA A 78 31.75 24.12 -15.59
N ASN A 79 33.09 24.27 -15.50
CA ASN A 79 33.81 25.36 -16.16
C ASN A 79 33.94 25.17 -17.67
N GLN A 80 33.69 23.97 -18.19
CA GLN A 80 33.61 23.67 -19.61
C GLN A 80 32.20 23.78 -20.18
N PHE A 81 31.20 24.12 -19.38
CA PHE A 81 29.82 24.24 -19.84
C PHE A 81 29.40 25.69 -19.96
N THR A 82 28.70 26.03 -21.03
CA THR A 82 28.12 27.38 -21.27
C THR A 82 26.64 27.27 -21.51
N ARG A 83 25.88 28.32 -21.10
CA ARG A 83 24.46 28.41 -21.43
C ARG A 83 24.29 28.57 -22.93
N ASP A 84 23.49 27.71 -23.55
CA ASP A 84 23.21 27.65 -24.97
C ASP A 84 21.71 27.71 -25.25
N GLY A 85 21.09 28.79 -24.86
CA GLY A 85 19.66 28.99 -25.08
C GLY A 85 18.78 28.12 -24.19
N HIS A 86 17.68 27.65 -24.75
CA HIS A 86 16.69 26.82 -24.04
C HIS A 86 15.85 26.04 -25.06
N TYR A 87 15.31 24.89 -24.63
CA TYR A 87 14.26 24.18 -25.35
C TYR A 87 12.90 24.43 -24.71
N HIS A 88 11.85 24.27 -25.50
CA HIS A 88 10.47 24.48 -25.07
C HIS A 88 9.80 23.16 -24.71
N ARG A 89 9.02 23.13 -23.65
CA ARG A 89 8.19 21.98 -23.28
C ARG A 89 6.91 22.42 -22.56
N ASP A 90 5.92 21.55 -22.60
CA ASP A 90 4.70 21.67 -21.81
C ASP A 90 4.76 20.73 -20.59
N LEU A 91 4.06 21.10 -19.54
CA LEU A 91 3.94 20.31 -18.31
C LEU A 91 2.48 20.25 -17.88
N GLU A 92 1.98 19.06 -17.59
CA GLU A 92 0.65 18.83 -17.05
C GLU A 92 0.72 18.88 -15.53
N THR A 93 -0.09 19.74 -14.91
CA THR A 93 -0.13 19.92 -13.45
C THR A 93 -1.54 19.74 -12.91
N GLY A 94 -1.70 19.59 -11.62
CA GLY A 94 -3.01 19.57 -10.94
C GLY A 94 -3.82 20.86 -11.08
N TRP A 95 -3.23 21.91 -11.64
CA TRP A 95 -3.90 23.19 -11.95
C TRP A 95 -4.23 23.33 -13.44
N GLY A 96 -3.69 22.47 -14.29
CA GLY A 96 -3.86 22.47 -15.74
C GLY A 96 -2.54 22.43 -16.51
N HIS A 97 -2.57 22.90 -17.75
CA HIS A 97 -1.40 22.91 -18.63
C HIS A 97 -0.52 24.14 -18.37
N VAL A 98 0.73 23.92 -17.99
CA VAL A 98 1.77 24.93 -18.02
C VAL A 98 2.45 24.82 -19.39
N ARG A 99 2.18 25.79 -20.25
CA ARG A 99 2.65 25.80 -21.63
C ARG A 99 3.96 26.55 -21.78
N ASP A 100 4.75 26.16 -22.78
CA ASP A 100 5.92 26.88 -23.24
C ASP A 100 6.95 27.17 -22.14
N LEU A 101 7.25 26.15 -21.31
CA LEU A 101 8.35 26.24 -20.34
C LEU A 101 9.69 26.27 -21.09
N ARG A 102 10.48 27.33 -20.85
CA ARG A 102 11.81 27.52 -21.41
C ARG A 102 12.85 26.86 -20.52
N VAL A 103 13.20 25.62 -20.83
CA VAL A 103 14.17 24.84 -20.05
C VAL A 103 15.59 25.18 -20.51
N PRO A 104 16.50 25.62 -19.62
CA PRO A 104 17.86 25.98 -19.98
C PRO A 104 18.62 24.83 -20.63
N MET A 105 19.39 25.12 -21.67
CA MET A 105 20.34 24.22 -22.31
C MET A 105 21.77 24.67 -22.02
N LEU A 106 22.66 23.70 -21.93
CA LEU A 106 24.10 23.93 -21.79
C LEU A 106 24.87 23.22 -22.90
N GLU A 107 25.90 23.89 -23.42
CA GLU A 107 26.85 23.35 -24.38
C GLU A 107 28.20 23.05 -23.74
N CYS A 108 28.79 21.92 -24.07
CA CYS A 108 30.17 21.57 -23.72
C CYS A 108 31.17 22.25 -24.63
N GLN A 109 32.05 23.06 -24.08
CA GLN A 109 33.06 23.79 -24.84
C GLN A 109 34.23 22.94 -25.37
N ILE A 110 34.30 21.66 -24.97
CA ILE A 110 35.33 20.73 -25.49
C ILE A 110 34.92 20.14 -26.81
N CYS A 111 33.65 19.77 -26.98
CA CYS A 111 33.18 19.05 -28.16
C CYS A 111 31.92 19.64 -28.80
N HIS A 112 31.43 20.78 -28.30
CA HIS A 112 30.27 21.50 -28.82
C HIS A 112 28.99 20.68 -28.92
N HIS A 113 28.79 19.76 -27.96
CA HIS A 113 27.55 18.98 -27.81
C HIS A 113 26.81 19.35 -26.52
N ASP A 114 25.53 19.01 -26.50
CA ASP A 114 24.64 19.28 -25.38
C ASP A 114 25.09 18.58 -24.10
N VAL A 115 24.93 19.28 -22.98
CA VAL A 115 25.10 18.73 -21.64
C VAL A 115 23.78 18.11 -21.19
N ILE A 116 23.84 16.88 -20.67
CA ILE A 116 22.70 16.21 -20.07
C ILE A 116 22.48 16.81 -18.68
N CYS A 117 21.43 17.64 -18.57
CA CYS A 117 21.04 18.29 -17.33
C CYS A 117 19.94 17.47 -16.63
N HIS A 118 20.18 17.07 -15.38
CA HIS A 118 19.19 16.41 -14.52
C HIS A 118 18.64 17.45 -13.53
N PHE A 119 17.50 18.07 -13.87
CA PHE A 119 16.86 19.06 -13.03
C PHE A 119 16.07 18.41 -11.88
N ALA A 120 16.12 19.00 -10.68
CA ALA A 120 15.37 18.52 -9.52
C ALA A 120 13.86 18.75 -9.65
N VAL A 121 13.43 19.72 -10.45
CA VAL A 121 12.01 20.11 -10.59
C VAL A 121 11.22 19.12 -11.42
N PHE A 122 11.85 18.49 -12.43
CA PHE A 122 11.26 17.42 -13.26
C PHE A 122 12.35 16.66 -14.03
N GLU A 123 12.03 15.44 -14.44
CA GLU A 123 12.91 14.60 -15.23
C GLU A 123 12.79 14.88 -16.74
N LYS A 124 13.81 14.44 -17.49
CA LYS A 124 13.76 14.45 -18.95
C LYS A 124 12.55 13.63 -19.42
N ASN A 125 11.75 14.22 -20.32
CA ASN A 125 10.52 13.63 -20.88
C ASN A 125 9.35 13.46 -19.91
N GLN A 126 9.43 13.90 -18.66
CA GLN A 126 8.30 13.90 -17.73
C GLN A 126 7.20 14.84 -18.24
N ARG A 127 6.02 14.30 -18.53
CA ARG A 127 4.84 15.05 -18.98
C ARG A 127 3.97 15.52 -17.81
N PHE A 128 3.76 14.64 -16.83
CA PHE A 128 2.93 14.91 -15.67
C PHE A 128 3.81 15.33 -14.50
N TRP A 129 3.45 16.42 -13.86
CA TRP A 129 4.20 16.91 -12.73
C TRP A 129 3.87 16.14 -11.45
N LEU A 130 4.73 16.27 -10.46
CA LEU A 130 4.69 15.56 -9.19
C LEU A 130 3.36 15.70 -8.44
N ASP A 131 2.66 16.84 -8.56
CA ASP A 131 1.37 17.08 -7.92
C ASP A 131 0.26 16.14 -8.41
N LEU A 132 0.29 15.75 -9.68
CA LEU A 132 -0.62 14.73 -10.24
C LEU A 132 -0.26 13.33 -9.74
N ASP A 133 1.03 13.02 -9.61
CA ASP A 133 1.46 11.76 -9.01
C ASP A 133 1.05 11.68 -7.53
N GLN A 134 1.19 12.77 -6.78
CA GLN A 134 0.70 12.89 -5.40
C GLN A 134 -0.81 12.67 -5.31
N ASP A 135 -1.59 13.29 -6.21
CA ASP A 135 -3.03 13.09 -6.26
C ASP A 135 -3.40 11.63 -6.56
N ALA A 136 -2.72 10.97 -7.51
CA ALA A 136 -2.97 9.57 -7.84
C ALA A 136 -2.72 8.64 -6.63
N ILE A 137 -1.58 8.82 -5.95
CA ILE A 137 -1.20 8.03 -4.77
C ILE A 137 -2.16 8.30 -3.61
N PHE A 138 -2.43 9.56 -3.31
CA PHE A 138 -3.36 9.96 -2.25
C PHE A 138 -4.75 9.36 -2.47
N SER A 139 -5.28 9.50 -3.68
CA SER A 139 -6.62 9.06 -4.05
C SER A 139 -6.74 7.54 -4.10
N SER A 140 -5.72 6.83 -4.58
CA SER A 140 -5.67 5.37 -4.55
C SER A 140 -5.66 4.83 -3.12
N GLY A 141 -4.93 5.47 -2.20
CA GLY A 141 -4.96 5.16 -0.77
C GLY A 141 -6.33 5.39 -0.13
N LEU A 142 -7.12 6.35 -0.61
CA LEU A 142 -8.50 6.57 -0.20
C LEU A 142 -9.51 5.57 -0.82
N CYS A 143 -9.03 4.57 -1.54
CA CYS A 143 -9.83 3.59 -2.28
C CYS A 143 -10.62 4.19 -3.45
N GLN A 144 -10.24 5.35 -4.00
CA GLN A 144 -10.84 5.84 -5.24
C GLN A 144 -10.47 4.93 -6.43
N SER A 145 -11.38 4.78 -7.38
CA SER A 145 -11.14 3.99 -8.57
C SER A 145 -10.24 4.74 -9.56
N LEU A 146 -9.54 4.00 -10.41
CA LEU A 146 -8.76 4.59 -11.50
C LEU A 146 -9.63 5.48 -12.41
N ARG A 147 -10.91 5.13 -12.60
CA ARG A 147 -11.85 5.91 -13.42
C ARG A 147 -12.16 7.26 -12.79
N GLU A 148 -12.45 7.31 -11.50
CA GLU A 148 -12.72 8.57 -10.77
C GLU A 148 -11.49 9.50 -10.80
N ILE A 149 -10.27 8.94 -10.62
CA ILE A 149 -9.03 9.72 -10.71
C ILE A 149 -8.84 10.24 -12.14
N THR A 150 -9.04 9.40 -13.15
CA THR A 150 -8.89 9.75 -14.56
C THR A 150 -9.89 10.82 -14.99
N GLU A 151 -11.13 10.73 -14.54
CA GLU A 151 -12.19 11.71 -14.81
C GLU A 151 -11.84 13.07 -14.21
N ARG A 152 -11.41 13.09 -12.95
CA ARG A 152 -10.96 14.33 -12.29
C ARG A 152 -9.76 14.97 -12.99
N TRP A 153 -8.77 14.17 -13.40
CA TRP A 153 -7.64 14.70 -14.16
C TRP A 153 -8.06 15.23 -15.53
N GLY A 154 -9.00 14.54 -16.19
CA GLY A 154 -9.59 15.02 -17.46
C GLY A 154 -10.25 16.38 -17.33
N GLU A 155 -10.98 16.62 -16.24
CA GLU A 155 -11.60 17.90 -15.96
C GLU A 155 -10.56 19.00 -15.70
N VAL A 156 -9.54 18.72 -14.88
CA VAL A 156 -8.45 19.67 -14.59
C VAL A 156 -7.66 20.04 -15.85
N LEU A 157 -7.33 19.03 -16.66
CA LEU A 157 -6.49 19.17 -17.86
C LEU A 157 -7.30 19.56 -19.11
N GLY A 158 -8.63 19.60 -19.02
CA GLY A 158 -9.50 19.95 -20.15
C GLY A 158 -9.45 18.96 -21.30
N GLY A 159 -9.19 17.69 -21.04
CA GLY A 159 -9.07 16.64 -22.05
C GLY A 159 -9.13 15.22 -21.49
N ASN A 160 -9.15 14.23 -22.38
CA ASN A 160 -9.19 12.83 -21.98
C ASN A 160 -7.83 12.34 -21.47
N VAL A 161 -7.79 11.87 -20.24
CA VAL A 161 -6.65 11.16 -19.66
C VAL A 161 -6.88 9.65 -19.75
N GLY A 162 -5.89 8.88 -20.15
CA GLY A 162 -6.02 7.43 -20.27
C GLY A 162 -5.97 6.74 -18.89
N LEU A 163 -6.83 5.76 -18.64
CA LEU A 163 -6.76 4.90 -17.44
C LEU A 163 -5.37 4.29 -17.25
N ARG A 164 -4.73 3.92 -18.36
CA ARG A 164 -3.37 3.36 -18.36
C ARG A 164 -2.36 4.32 -17.75
N THR A 165 -2.44 5.60 -18.08
CA THR A 165 -1.54 6.64 -17.56
C THR A 165 -1.61 6.74 -16.04
N VAL A 166 -2.83 6.81 -15.48
CA VAL A 166 -3.01 6.88 -14.02
C VAL A 166 -2.54 5.58 -13.35
N ASN A 167 -2.85 4.43 -13.97
CA ASN A 167 -2.44 3.13 -13.45
C ASN A 167 -0.90 2.97 -13.43
N GLU A 168 -0.21 3.40 -14.48
CA GLU A 168 1.25 3.36 -14.56
C GLU A 168 1.90 4.22 -13.47
N ARG A 169 1.33 5.39 -13.16
CA ARG A 169 1.81 6.25 -12.08
C ARG A 169 1.65 5.59 -10.70
N ILE A 170 0.51 4.99 -10.44
CA ILE A 170 0.28 4.27 -9.17
C ILE A 170 1.16 3.03 -9.06
N ASN A 171 1.38 2.33 -10.17
CA ASN A 171 2.18 1.10 -10.19
C ASN A 171 3.67 1.34 -9.87
N GLN A 172 4.20 2.55 -10.04
CA GLN A 172 5.56 2.90 -9.62
C GLN A 172 5.79 2.68 -8.12
N ILE A 173 4.73 2.70 -7.32
CA ILE A 173 4.79 2.43 -5.87
C ILE A 173 5.20 0.98 -5.55
N GLU A 174 5.06 0.05 -6.48
CA GLU A 174 5.45 -1.36 -6.29
C GLU A 174 6.93 -1.50 -5.94
N VAL A 175 7.80 -0.64 -6.49
CA VAL A 175 9.22 -0.63 -6.15
C VAL A 175 9.43 -0.46 -4.63
N ARG A 176 8.64 0.42 -3.99
CA ARG A 176 8.68 0.63 -2.54
C ARG A 176 8.15 -0.57 -1.75
N ALA A 177 7.12 -1.23 -2.28
CA ALA A 177 6.64 -2.48 -1.70
C ALA A 177 7.74 -3.54 -1.71
N GLN A 178 8.41 -3.73 -2.85
CA GLN A 178 9.52 -4.68 -2.99
C GLN A 178 10.72 -4.34 -2.10
N GLU A 179 11.04 -3.06 -1.92
CA GLU A 179 12.07 -2.63 -0.97
C GLU A 179 11.69 -2.96 0.46
N SER A 180 10.42 -2.75 0.84
CA SER A 180 9.94 -3.06 2.19
C SER A 180 10.02 -4.54 2.54
N HIS A 181 9.81 -5.44 1.57
CA HIS A 181 9.96 -6.89 1.76
C HIS A 181 11.41 -7.34 2.00
N LYS A 182 12.39 -6.52 1.63
CA LYS A 182 13.83 -6.84 1.76
C LYS A 182 14.47 -6.21 3.00
N GLN A 183 13.81 -5.24 3.61
CA GLN A 183 14.36 -4.53 4.77
C GLN A 183 14.38 -5.44 6.00
N THR A 184 15.52 -5.45 6.70
CA THR A 184 15.63 -6.10 8.02
C THR A 184 14.72 -5.41 9.02
N ILE A 185 13.94 -6.19 9.76
CA ILE A 185 13.11 -5.71 10.86
C ILE A 185 13.99 -5.67 12.10
N LYS A 186 14.33 -4.47 12.55
CA LYS A 186 15.25 -4.27 13.69
C LYS A 186 14.56 -4.39 15.04
N ASP A 187 13.32 -3.98 15.07
CA ASP A 187 12.48 -3.98 16.26
C ASP A 187 11.45 -5.09 16.08
N ILE A 188 11.69 -6.19 16.78
CA ILE A 188 10.94 -7.45 16.59
C ILE A 188 9.66 -7.42 17.41
N PRO A 189 8.49 -7.77 16.81
CA PRO A 189 7.25 -7.88 17.59
C PRO A 189 7.30 -9.07 18.57
N ASP A 190 6.73 -8.89 19.74
CA ASP A 190 6.55 -9.98 20.70
C ASP A 190 5.66 -11.10 20.16
N VAL A 191 4.67 -10.71 19.37
CA VAL A 191 3.63 -11.60 18.84
C VAL A 191 3.32 -11.23 17.40
N ILE A 192 3.11 -12.24 16.55
CA ILE A 192 2.57 -12.04 15.20
C ILE A 192 1.23 -12.74 15.02
N GLN A 193 0.29 -12.09 14.35
CA GLN A 193 -0.95 -12.70 13.87
C GLN A 193 -0.85 -12.96 12.37
N LEU A 194 -1.23 -14.16 11.93
CA LEU A 194 -1.19 -14.61 10.53
C LEU A 194 -2.60 -14.97 10.05
N ASP A 195 -2.95 -14.49 8.85
CA ASP A 195 -4.23 -14.82 8.18
C ASP A 195 -4.13 -14.56 6.68
N GLY A 196 -4.95 -15.24 5.90
CA GLY A 196 -5.04 -15.08 4.45
C GLY A 196 -6.32 -14.36 4.00
N ILE A 197 -6.23 -13.53 2.97
CA ILE A 197 -7.38 -12.92 2.32
C ILE A 197 -7.34 -13.08 0.81
N TYR A 198 -8.48 -13.39 0.21
CA TYR A 198 -8.54 -13.62 -1.23
C TYR A 198 -8.67 -12.33 -2.03
N VAL A 199 -7.96 -12.30 -3.16
CA VAL A 199 -7.95 -11.23 -4.16
C VAL A 199 -8.08 -11.85 -5.56
N THR A 200 -8.65 -11.11 -6.51
CA THR A 200 -8.70 -11.54 -7.91
C THR A 200 -7.68 -10.72 -8.72
N ILE A 201 -6.78 -11.42 -9.40
CA ILE A 201 -5.79 -10.80 -10.30
C ILE A 201 -6.00 -11.37 -11.70
N GLN A 202 -5.92 -10.52 -12.72
CA GLN A 202 -6.09 -10.94 -14.12
C GLN A 202 -4.80 -11.54 -14.66
N GLY A 203 -4.82 -12.81 -14.97
CA GLY A 203 -3.78 -13.53 -15.69
C GLY A 203 -4.05 -13.55 -17.21
N GLN A 204 -3.03 -13.83 -18.00
CA GLN A 204 -3.15 -14.16 -19.44
C GLN A 204 -3.33 -15.66 -19.57
N ASN A 205 -4.39 -16.11 -20.26
CA ASN A 205 -4.64 -17.53 -20.48
C ASN A 205 -3.98 -18.08 -21.77
N GLY A 206 -3.11 -17.31 -22.42
CA GLY A 206 -2.45 -17.66 -23.67
C GLY A 206 -3.33 -17.57 -24.92
N THR A 207 -4.63 -17.38 -24.80
CA THR A 207 -5.54 -17.24 -25.92
C THR A 207 -5.48 -15.83 -26.51
N VAL A 208 -5.28 -15.72 -27.81
CA VAL A 208 -5.31 -14.44 -28.52
C VAL A 208 -6.66 -14.28 -29.21
N LYS A 209 -7.37 -13.21 -28.90
CA LYS A 209 -8.59 -12.79 -29.60
C LYS A 209 -8.31 -11.52 -30.40
N HIS A 210 -9.01 -11.36 -31.51
CA HIS A 210 -8.92 -10.13 -32.31
C HIS A 210 -10.11 -9.23 -32.01
N ASP A 211 -9.87 -7.95 -31.77
CA ASP A 211 -10.94 -6.96 -31.59
C ASP A 211 -11.58 -6.58 -32.95
N LYS A 212 -12.61 -5.73 -32.92
CA LYS A 212 -13.33 -5.26 -34.10
C LYS A 212 -12.45 -4.56 -35.15
N CYS A 213 -11.25 -4.12 -34.75
CA CYS A 213 -10.24 -3.50 -35.60
C CYS A 213 -9.12 -4.49 -36.00
N ASN A 214 -9.35 -5.81 -35.83
CA ASN A 214 -8.40 -6.87 -36.10
C ASN A 214 -7.07 -6.76 -35.31
N ARG A 215 -7.07 -6.09 -34.14
CA ARG A 215 -5.90 -6.04 -33.26
C ARG A 215 -5.89 -7.24 -32.34
N ALA A 216 -4.76 -7.94 -32.31
CA ALA A 216 -4.56 -9.05 -31.40
C ALA A 216 -4.62 -8.60 -29.94
N ARG A 217 -5.44 -9.27 -29.12
CA ARG A 217 -5.55 -9.07 -27.69
C ARG A 217 -5.47 -10.39 -26.97
N HIS A 218 -4.60 -10.48 -25.97
CA HIS A 218 -4.60 -11.63 -25.09
C HIS A 218 -5.87 -11.65 -24.23
N GLU A 219 -6.55 -12.79 -24.20
CA GLU A 219 -7.69 -12.97 -23.30
C GLU A 219 -7.18 -12.96 -21.87
N ARG A 220 -7.84 -12.19 -21.02
CA ARG A 220 -7.54 -12.12 -19.60
C ARG A 220 -8.60 -12.90 -18.82
N LYS A 221 -8.15 -13.74 -17.88
CA LYS A 221 -9.01 -14.49 -16.97
C LYS A 221 -8.66 -14.08 -15.54
N GLY A 222 -9.70 -13.79 -14.74
CA GLY A 222 -9.50 -13.52 -13.30
C GLY A 222 -9.07 -14.83 -12.61
N GLU A 223 -7.94 -14.80 -11.95
CA GLU A 223 -7.41 -15.85 -11.10
C GLU A 223 -7.58 -15.44 -9.64
N LYS A 224 -8.12 -16.37 -8.85
CA LYS A 224 -8.28 -16.14 -7.41
C LYS A 224 -6.96 -16.46 -6.74
N MET A 225 -6.37 -15.45 -6.11
CA MET A 225 -5.14 -15.53 -5.34
C MET A 225 -5.39 -15.22 -3.88
N VAL A 226 -4.45 -15.48 -3.02
CA VAL A 226 -4.50 -15.15 -1.60
C VAL A 226 -3.41 -14.13 -1.27
N VAL A 227 -3.71 -13.21 -0.37
CA VAL A 227 -2.72 -12.35 0.27
C VAL A 227 -2.52 -12.88 1.67
N LEU A 228 -1.36 -13.43 1.94
CA LEU A 228 -0.89 -13.81 3.26
C LEU A 228 -0.45 -12.54 3.97
N VAL A 229 -0.87 -12.32 5.21
CA VAL A 229 -0.60 -11.08 5.95
C VAL A 229 -0.07 -11.42 7.33
N ALA A 230 1.01 -10.73 7.74
CA ALA A 230 1.58 -10.79 9.08
C ALA A 230 1.38 -9.44 9.79
N LEU A 231 0.69 -9.45 10.92
CA LEU A 231 0.49 -8.30 11.80
C LEU A 231 1.29 -8.51 13.08
N GLY A 232 2.27 -7.65 13.32
CA GLY A 232 3.09 -7.65 14.53
C GLY A 232 2.49 -6.80 15.65
N PHE A 233 2.77 -7.23 16.90
CA PHE A 233 2.39 -6.54 18.14
C PHE A 233 3.60 -6.40 19.03
N TRP A 234 3.81 -5.18 19.53
CA TRP A 234 4.79 -4.81 20.55
C TRP A 234 4.01 -4.43 21.79
N GLN A 235 4.19 -5.22 22.82
CA GLN A 235 3.35 -5.14 24.00
C GLN A 235 3.63 -3.90 24.84
N ASP A 236 4.90 -3.58 25.03
CA ASP A 236 5.32 -2.45 25.85
C ASP A 236 4.83 -1.09 25.29
N GLU A 237 4.63 -1.02 23.97
CA GLU A 237 4.24 0.20 23.28
C GLU A 237 2.76 0.22 22.87
N GLU A 238 2.00 -0.86 23.14
CA GLU A 238 0.65 -1.08 22.56
C GLU A 238 0.61 -0.89 21.05
N ARG A 239 1.75 -1.03 20.38
CA ARG A 239 1.96 -0.82 18.95
C ARG A 239 1.57 -2.04 18.14
N ARG A 240 1.09 -1.81 16.95
CA ARG A 240 0.80 -2.82 15.94
C ARG A 240 1.17 -2.32 14.56
N GLU A 241 1.72 -3.20 13.73
CA GLU A 241 2.07 -2.89 12.35
C GLU A 241 1.88 -4.13 11.46
N VAL A 242 1.44 -3.92 10.21
CA VAL A 242 1.56 -4.97 9.20
C VAL A 242 3.03 -5.04 8.81
N ILE A 243 3.71 -6.09 9.27
CA ILE A 243 5.18 -6.22 9.10
C ILE A 243 5.55 -6.81 7.76
N ASP A 244 4.65 -7.60 7.16
CA ASP A 244 4.83 -8.15 5.82
C ASP A 244 3.52 -8.69 5.23
N TRP A 245 3.51 -8.90 3.91
CA TRP A 245 2.44 -9.56 3.16
C TRP A 245 3.01 -10.25 1.92
N GLN A 246 2.29 -11.24 1.39
CA GLN A 246 2.68 -11.95 0.16
C GLN A 246 1.44 -12.29 -0.66
N ILE A 247 1.47 -12.02 -1.96
CA ILE A 247 0.46 -12.53 -2.90
C ILE A 247 0.89 -13.92 -3.33
N ALA A 248 0.10 -14.93 -2.96
CA ALA A 248 0.35 -16.34 -3.20
C ALA A 248 -0.77 -16.98 -4.01
N LYS A 249 -0.55 -18.16 -4.55
CA LYS A 249 -1.56 -18.90 -5.32
C LYS A 249 -2.58 -19.60 -4.42
N SER A 250 -2.16 -20.03 -3.25
CA SER A 250 -2.94 -20.82 -2.30
C SER A 250 -2.53 -20.53 -0.85
N GLU A 251 -3.31 -21.03 0.10
CA GLU A 251 -2.98 -21.06 1.54
C GLU A 251 -2.43 -22.43 1.95
N ASP A 252 -1.60 -23.03 1.10
CA ASP A 252 -0.96 -24.30 1.41
C ASP A 252 0.31 -24.13 2.26
N HIS A 253 0.86 -25.26 2.66
CA HIS A 253 2.06 -25.32 3.47
C HIS A 253 3.27 -24.62 2.82
N GLU A 254 3.51 -24.86 1.53
CA GLU A 254 4.68 -24.37 0.81
C GLU A 254 4.69 -22.82 0.70
N GLU A 255 3.52 -22.23 0.43
CA GLU A 255 3.38 -20.76 0.34
C GLU A 255 3.54 -20.10 1.73
N TRP A 256 2.98 -20.71 2.79
CA TRP A 256 3.19 -20.24 4.15
C TRP A 256 4.64 -20.40 4.61
N GLU A 257 5.28 -21.52 4.32
CA GLU A 257 6.70 -21.76 4.64
C GLU A 257 7.59 -20.71 3.96
N THR A 258 7.36 -20.44 2.68
CA THR A 258 8.08 -19.39 1.94
C THR A 258 7.92 -18.03 2.60
N PHE A 259 6.69 -17.68 3.00
CA PHE A 259 6.39 -16.41 3.66
C PHE A 259 7.05 -16.30 5.03
N LEU A 260 6.98 -17.36 5.84
CA LEU A 260 7.57 -17.39 7.18
C LEU A 260 9.11 -17.38 7.14
N ASN A 261 9.73 -18.10 6.20
CA ASN A 261 11.17 -18.04 5.99
C ASN A 261 11.65 -16.62 5.65
N ARG A 262 10.89 -15.89 4.82
CA ARG A 262 11.21 -14.48 4.55
C ARG A 262 11.12 -13.61 5.80
N LEU A 263 10.11 -13.81 6.67
CA LEU A 263 10.02 -13.10 7.95
C LEU A 263 11.21 -13.46 8.85
N TYR A 264 11.60 -14.73 8.91
CA TYR A 264 12.73 -15.23 9.67
C TYR A 264 14.03 -14.57 9.20
N ASP A 265 14.31 -14.57 7.89
CA ASP A 265 15.50 -13.94 7.28
C ASP A 265 15.55 -12.43 7.53
N ARG A 266 14.41 -11.78 7.69
CA ARG A 266 14.28 -10.37 8.03
C ARG A 266 14.46 -10.07 9.52
N GLY A 267 14.67 -11.10 10.35
CA GLY A 267 14.97 -10.99 11.77
C GLY A 267 13.80 -11.32 12.71
N VAL A 268 12.61 -11.68 12.21
CA VAL A 268 11.47 -12.08 13.05
C VAL A 268 11.68 -13.51 13.54
N THR A 269 12.50 -13.66 14.56
CA THR A 269 12.92 -14.95 15.12
C THR A 269 12.74 -14.99 16.64
N PRO A 270 12.65 -16.20 17.23
CA PRO A 270 12.60 -16.36 18.69
C PRO A 270 13.79 -15.75 19.40
N GLU A 271 14.99 -15.91 18.84
CA GLU A 271 16.25 -15.39 19.41
C GLU A 271 16.24 -13.85 19.48
N ASN A 272 15.49 -13.20 18.60
CA ASN A 272 15.37 -11.74 18.53
C ASN A 272 14.15 -11.20 19.30
N GLY A 273 13.33 -12.07 19.92
CA GLY A 273 12.26 -11.66 20.81
C GLY A 273 10.84 -12.11 20.44
N LEU A 274 10.64 -12.80 19.30
CA LEU A 274 9.33 -13.35 18.95
C LEU A 274 8.92 -14.45 19.94
N GLN A 275 7.82 -14.26 20.65
CA GLN A 275 7.31 -15.20 21.66
C GLN A 275 6.20 -16.10 21.13
N ALA A 276 5.29 -15.56 20.30
CA ALA A 276 4.14 -16.32 19.83
C ALA A 276 3.70 -15.99 18.41
N VAL A 277 3.11 -17.00 17.76
CA VAL A 277 2.41 -16.90 16.49
C VAL A 277 0.94 -17.24 16.71
N ILE A 278 0.03 -16.36 16.27
CA ILE A 278 -1.41 -16.58 16.40
C ILE A 278 -1.98 -16.81 14.99
N ARG A 279 -2.68 -17.92 14.85
CA ARG A 279 -3.24 -18.33 13.55
C ARG A 279 -4.68 -18.82 13.64
N ASP A 280 -5.31 -18.97 12.49
CA ASP A 280 -6.54 -19.72 12.37
C ASP A 280 -6.31 -21.24 12.52
N GLY A 281 -7.27 -22.03 12.15
CA GLY A 281 -7.15 -23.49 12.22
C GLY A 281 -6.65 -24.17 10.94
N SER A 282 -6.00 -23.43 10.03
CA SER A 282 -5.43 -24.00 8.79
C SER A 282 -4.29 -24.96 9.11
N GLY A 283 -4.35 -26.18 8.56
CA GLY A 283 -3.31 -27.20 8.76
C GLY A 283 -1.98 -26.80 8.11
N GLY A 284 -2.02 -26.31 6.89
CA GLY A 284 -0.82 -25.90 6.16
C GLY A 284 -0.02 -24.80 6.86
N LEU A 285 -0.71 -23.81 7.49
CA LEU A 285 -0.03 -22.78 8.27
C LEU A 285 0.59 -23.35 9.56
N GLY A 286 -0.11 -24.30 10.24
CA GLY A 286 0.45 -24.94 11.44
C GLY A 286 1.74 -25.70 11.12
N GLU A 287 1.72 -26.50 10.07
CA GLU A 287 2.91 -27.25 9.61
C GLU A 287 4.07 -26.31 9.22
N ALA A 288 3.78 -25.20 8.57
CA ALA A 288 4.80 -24.21 8.20
C ALA A 288 5.43 -23.52 9.44
N ILE A 289 4.64 -23.24 10.48
CA ILE A 289 5.14 -22.71 11.76
C ILE A 289 6.09 -23.73 12.42
N ASP A 290 5.70 -24.99 12.46
CA ASP A 290 6.53 -26.06 13.04
C ASP A 290 7.85 -26.23 12.29
N VAL A 291 7.85 -26.10 10.96
CA VAL A 291 9.09 -26.19 10.14
C VAL A 291 10.00 -24.99 10.37
N VAL A 292 9.47 -23.77 10.38
CA VAL A 292 10.30 -22.55 10.39
C VAL A 292 10.72 -22.16 11.81
N TYR A 293 9.82 -22.27 12.79
CA TYR A 293 10.07 -21.82 14.17
C TYR A 293 10.22 -22.98 15.15
N GLY A 294 9.79 -24.19 14.78
CA GLY A 294 9.80 -25.35 15.68
C GLY A 294 8.99 -25.11 16.93
N HIS A 295 9.51 -25.57 18.07
CA HIS A 295 8.88 -25.37 19.37
C HIS A 295 9.39 -24.10 20.11
N SER A 296 10.17 -23.26 19.42
CA SER A 296 10.76 -22.05 20.00
C SER A 296 9.79 -20.89 20.10
N VAL A 297 8.63 -20.97 19.45
CA VAL A 297 7.51 -20.02 19.56
C VAL A 297 6.27 -20.73 20.06
N ILE A 298 5.40 -19.99 20.73
CA ILE A 298 4.08 -20.50 21.14
C ILE A 298 3.14 -20.42 19.95
N ASP A 299 2.70 -21.58 19.42
CA ASP A 299 1.67 -21.66 18.39
C ASP A 299 0.27 -21.55 19.03
N GLN A 300 -0.34 -20.38 18.94
CA GLN A 300 -1.67 -20.11 19.49
C GLN A 300 -2.74 -20.18 18.39
N ARG A 301 -3.64 -21.13 18.52
CA ARG A 301 -4.80 -21.20 17.64
C ARG A 301 -5.90 -20.23 18.07
N CYS A 302 -6.44 -19.46 17.14
CA CYS A 302 -7.50 -18.48 17.37
C CYS A 302 -8.76 -19.13 17.98
N ILE A 303 -9.14 -18.71 19.19
CA ILE A 303 -10.34 -19.19 19.91
C ILE A 303 -11.61 -18.86 19.11
N PHE A 304 -11.69 -17.68 18.50
CA PHE A 304 -12.89 -17.29 17.73
C PHE A 304 -13.14 -18.24 16.54
N HIS A 305 -12.10 -18.58 15.77
CA HIS A 305 -12.22 -19.54 14.68
C HIS A 305 -12.56 -20.95 15.18
N LYS A 306 -12.02 -21.33 16.33
CA LYS A 306 -12.37 -22.62 16.98
C LYS A 306 -13.85 -22.67 17.36
N LEU A 307 -14.35 -21.66 18.05
CA LEU A 307 -15.76 -21.58 18.42
C LEU A 307 -16.69 -21.50 17.20
N LYS A 308 -16.27 -20.81 16.13
CA LYS A 308 -17.01 -20.80 14.86
C LYS A 308 -17.14 -22.22 14.27
N ASN A 309 -16.06 -23.00 14.28
CA ASN A 309 -16.11 -24.39 13.82
C ASN A 309 -17.06 -25.25 14.68
N VAL A 310 -17.11 -25.02 15.99
CA VAL A 310 -18.09 -25.67 16.89
C VAL A 310 -19.52 -25.25 16.53
N ALA A 311 -19.75 -23.96 16.25
CA ALA A 311 -21.06 -23.45 15.86
C ALA A 311 -21.54 -24.09 14.54
N ASP A 312 -20.63 -24.23 13.56
CA ASP A 312 -20.93 -24.90 12.27
C ASP A 312 -21.25 -26.39 12.46
N ALA A 313 -20.53 -27.09 13.36
CA ALA A 313 -20.81 -28.47 13.72
C ALA A 313 -22.18 -28.58 14.41
N SER A 314 -22.46 -27.74 15.42
CA SER A 314 -23.72 -27.75 16.16
C SER A 314 -24.93 -27.46 15.26
N SER A 315 -24.77 -26.57 14.27
CA SER A 315 -25.84 -26.28 13.32
C SER A 315 -26.18 -27.47 12.39
N LYS A 316 -25.21 -28.36 12.14
CA LYS A 316 -25.40 -29.59 11.37
C LYS A 316 -25.99 -30.72 12.20
N GLU A 317 -25.71 -30.77 13.50
CA GLU A 317 -26.20 -31.81 14.42
C GLU A 317 -27.59 -31.45 14.96
N LEU A 318 -27.75 -30.26 15.48
CA LEU A 318 -28.98 -29.78 16.11
C LEU A 318 -29.79 -28.96 15.10
N LYS A 319 -30.33 -29.62 14.05
CA LYS A 319 -31.02 -28.96 12.94
C LYS A 319 -32.42 -28.45 13.33
N GLY A 320 -32.82 -27.34 12.70
CA GLY A 320 -34.15 -26.75 12.78
C GLY A 320 -34.34 -25.80 13.97
N ASP A 321 -35.48 -25.09 13.95
CA ASP A 321 -35.77 -24.04 14.92
C ASP A 321 -36.03 -24.58 16.32
N LYS A 322 -36.51 -25.81 16.44
CA LYS A 322 -36.73 -26.49 17.73
C LYS A 322 -35.47 -26.63 18.58
N HIS A 323 -34.29 -26.67 17.97
CA HIS A 323 -33.02 -26.77 18.67
C HIS A 323 -32.25 -25.44 18.74
N LYS A 324 -32.89 -24.32 18.42
CA LYS A 324 -32.23 -23.00 18.42
C LYS A 324 -31.73 -22.62 19.82
N GLU A 325 -32.50 -22.86 20.84
CA GLU A 325 -32.10 -22.55 22.21
C GLU A 325 -31.01 -23.49 22.72
N GLU A 326 -31.08 -24.78 22.37
CA GLU A 326 -30.00 -25.74 22.69
C GLU A 326 -28.69 -25.36 22.03
N ARG A 327 -28.68 -24.95 20.75
CA ARG A 327 -27.46 -24.44 20.07
C ARG A 327 -26.91 -23.20 20.78
N LYS A 328 -27.79 -22.27 21.18
CA LYS A 328 -27.37 -21.06 21.88
C LYS A 328 -26.72 -21.40 23.24
N GLN A 329 -27.32 -22.32 23.98
CA GLN A 329 -26.80 -22.79 25.25
C GLN A 329 -25.46 -23.53 25.08
N LEU A 330 -25.37 -24.44 24.09
CA LEU A 330 -24.12 -25.13 23.74
C LEU A 330 -22.99 -24.12 23.46
N MET A 331 -23.24 -23.12 22.62
CA MET A 331 -22.24 -22.12 22.28
C MET A 331 -21.87 -21.19 23.42
N GLN A 332 -22.84 -20.79 24.26
CA GLN A 332 -22.57 -20.00 25.46
C GLN A 332 -21.66 -20.75 26.43
N GLN A 333 -21.95 -22.03 26.65
CA GLN A 333 -21.15 -22.90 27.55
C GLN A 333 -19.78 -23.21 26.91
N ALA A 334 -19.69 -23.45 25.59
CA ALA A 334 -18.41 -23.62 24.88
C ALA A 334 -17.51 -22.37 25.01
N GLY A 335 -18.10 -21.18 24.95
CA GLY A 335 -17.38 -19.92 25.20
C GLY A 335 -16.89 -19.79 26.63
N ALA A 336 -17.70 -20.25 27.60
CA ALA A 336 -17.36 -20.22 29.00
C ALA A 336 -16.18 -21.14 29.38
N VAL A 337 -15.90 -22.18 28.60
CA VAL A 337 -14.69 -23.03 28.76
C VAL A 337 -13.42 -22.17 28.82
N TYR A 338 -13.36 -21.10 28.05
CA TYR A 338 -12.21 -20.20 28.00
C TYR A 338 -12.21 -19.08 29.04
N HIS A 339 -13.23 -19.06 29.94
CA HIS A 339 -13.26 -18.17 31.11
C HIS A 339 -12.52 -18.85 32.29
N ALA A 340 -11.24 -19.10 32.07
CA ALA A 340 -10.37 -19.79 33.02
C ALA A 340 -9.17 -18.88 33.35
N GLU A 341 -8.65 -19.07 34.55
CA GLU A 341 -7.47 -18.37 35.07
C GLU A 341 -6.16 -19.11 34.70
N SER A 342 -6.26 -20.43 34.48
CA SER A 342 -5.15 -21.30 34.12
C SER A 342 -5.51 -22.29 33.01
N ALA A 343 -4.49 -22.90 32.39
CA ALA A 343 -4.67 -23.95 31.38
C ALA A 343 -5.33 -25.19 31.97
N GLU A 344 -5.01 -25.55 33.20
CA GLU A 344 -5.60 -26.68 33.96
C GLU A 344 -7.11 -26.47 34.14
N GLN A 345 -7.49 -25.29 34.60
CA GLN A 345 -8.91 -24.95 34.78
C GLN A 345 -9.66 -24.97 33.43
N ALA A 346 -9.03 -24.48 32.35
CA ALA A 346 -9.63 -24.55 31.03
C ALA A 346 -9.90 -26.01 30.58
N ARG A 347 -8.96 -26.94 30.84
CA ARG A 347 -9.14 -28.37 30.55
C ARG A 347 -10.25 -29.01 31.43
N GLU A 348 -10.37 -28.65 32.69
CA GLU A 348 -11.46 -29.10 33.56
C GLU A 348 -12.82 -28.60 33.03
N ASN A 349 -12.89 -27.31 32.66
CA ASN A 349 -14.09 -26.72 32.06
C ASN A 349 -14.46 -27.42 30.75
N LEU A 350 -13.49 -27.74 29.90
CA LEU A 350 -13.72 -28.51 28.69
C LEU A 350 -14.29 -29.87 28.97
N LYS A 351 -13.71 -30.60 29.92
CA LYS A 351 -14.20 -31.93 30.32
C LYS A 351 -15.67 -31.88 30.77
N THR A 352 -16.00 -30.94 31.65
CA THR A 352 -17.37 -30.74 32.14
C THR A 352 -18.33 -30.42 30.98
N TRP A 353 -17.94 -29.54 30.07
CA TRP A 353 -18.75 -29.20 28.92
C TRP A 353 -18.90 -30.39 27.95
N SER A 354 -17.84 -31.15 27.71
CA SER A 354 -17.86 -32.34 26.88
C SER A 354 -18.80 -33.41 27.41
N ASP A 355 -18.75 -33.69 28.72
CA ASP A 355 -19.62 -34.67 29.37
C ASP A 355 -21.11 -34.29 29.25
N ASN A 356 -21.44 -33.01 29.33
CA ASN A 356 -22.80 -32.51 29.19
C ASN A 356 -23.37 -32.59 27.76
N TRP A 357 -22.51 -32.49 26.75
CA TRP A 357 -22.96 -32.38 25.36
C TRP A 357 -22.63 -33.58 24.48
N ARG A 358 -21.81 -34.54 24.95
CA ARG A 358 -21.32 -35.68 24.18
C ARG A 358 -22.43 -36.52 23.55
N GLU A 359 -23.53 -36.76 24.28
CA GLU A 359 -24.66 -37.53 23.76
C GLU A 359 -25.49 -36.77 22.74
N LYS A 360 -25.65 -35.44 22.90
CA LYS A 360 -26.53 -34.62 22.07
C LYS A 360 -25.85 -34.02 20.84
N ALA A 361 -24.55 -33.75 20.96
CA ALA A 361 -23.78 -33.05 19.91
C ALA A 361 -22.34 -33.58 19.83
N PRO A 362 -22.13 -34.86 19.55
CA PRO A 362 -20.82 -35.53 19.60
C PRO A 362 -19.80 -34.90 18.64
N LYS A 363 -20.21 -34.41 17.46
CA LYS A 363 -19.31 -33.76 16.49
C LYS A 363 -18.88 -32.37 16.97
N SER A 364 -19.77 -31.65 17.63
CA SER A 364 -19.45 -30.35 18.23
C SER A 364 -18.45 -30.54 19.38
N VAL A 365 -18.61 -31.58 20.19
CA VAL A 365 -17.66 -31.94 21.25
C VAL A 365 -16.31 -32.33 20.64
N ALA A 366 -16.27 -33.26 19.72
CA ALA A 366 -15.03 -33.64 19.04
C ALA A 366 -14.34 -32.47 18.33
N THR A 367 -15.12 -31.48 17.82
CA THR A 367 -14.58 -30.28 17.20
C THR A 367 -13.89 -29.38 18.23
N LEU A 368 -14.42 -29.22 19.43
CA LEU A 368 -13.80 -28.40 20.48
C LEU A 368 -12.60 -29.12 21.10
N GLU A 369 -12.69 -30.42 21.35
CA GLU A 369 -11.61 -31.24 21.92
C GLU A 369 -10.37 -31.32 21.02
N ARG A 370 -10.57 -31.42 19.69
CA ARG A 370 -9.46 -31.45 18.74
C ARG A 370 -8.60 -30.19 18.86
N ASP A 371 -7.31 -30.35 19.03
CA ASP A 371 -6.34 -29.26 19.13
C ASP A 371 -6.69 -28.21 20.21
N PHE A 372 -7.38 -28.59 21.28
CA PHE A 372 -7.80 -27.69 22.34
C PHE A 372 -6.60 -27.04 23.01
N ASP A 373 -5.53 -27.81 23.26
CA ASP A 373 -4.31 -27.28 23.89
C ASP A 373 -3.68 -26.15 23.10
N ALA A 374 -3.71 -26.19 21.76
CA ALA A 374 -3.27 -25.09 20.93
C ALA A 374 -4.14 -23.82 21.10
N THR A 375 -5.41 -23.95 21.53
CA THR A 375 -6.29 -22.79 21.77
C THR A 375 -6.10 -22.12 23.14
N ILE A 376 -5.38 -22.81 24.04
CA ILE A 376 -5.06 -22.32 25.40
C ILE A 376 -3.56 -22.12 25.60
N ALA A 377 -2.76 -22.21 24.52
CA ALA A 377 -1.30 -22.04 24.57
C ALA A 377 -0.89 -20.66 25.10
N TYR A 378 -1.73 -19.63 24.93
CA TYR A 378 -1.51 -18.27 25.45
C TYR A 378 -1.33 -18.19 26.98
N PHE A 379 -1.71 -19.21 27.73
CA PHE A 379 -1.43 -19.27 29.18
C PHE A 379 0.06 -19.41 29.49
N GLN A 380 0.87 -19.85 28.53
CA GLN A 380 2.33 -19.95 28.66
C GLN A 380 3.04 -18.60 28.47
N LEU A 381 2.32 -17.58 27.94
CA LEU A 381 2.88 -16.25 27.70
C LEU A 381 2.89 -15.45 29.00
N GLU A 382 4.06 -14.99 29.39
CA GLU A 382 4.23 -14.08 30.51
C GLU A 382 4.26 -12.64 30.05
N GLY A 383 3.63 -11.76 30.82
CA GLY A 383 3.64 -10.33 30.53
C GLY A 383 2.80 -9.90 29.31
N VAL A 384 2.19 -10.77 28.54
CA VAL A 384 1.42 -10.45 27.33
C VAL A 384 -0.06 -10.22 27.64
N ASN A 385 -0.67 -9.18 27.07
CA ASN A 385 -2.09 -8.94 27.20
C ASN A 385 -2.88 -10.07 26.53
N ARG A 386 -3.45 -10.95 27.34
CA ARG A 386 -4.19 -12.15 26.91
C ARG A 386 -5.30 -11.85 25.92
N GLN A 387 -5.91 -10.65 25.94
CA GLN A 387 -6.97 -10.28 24.99
C GLN A 387 -6.45 -10.16 23.54
N TRP A 388 -5.18 -9.82 23.37
CA TRP A 388 -4.59 -9.65 22.03
C TRP A 388 -4.15 -10.96 21.41
N VAL A 389 -3.80 -11.93 22.26
CA VAL A 389 -3.22 -13.21 21.80
C VAL A 389 -4.24 -14.33 21.64
N ARG A 390 -5.42 -14.21 22.21
CA ARG A 390 -6.46 -15.25 22.14
C ARG A 390 -7.14 -15.38 20.78
N THR A 391 -7.12 -14.32 19.97
CA THR A 391 -7.85 -14.26 18.70
C THR A 391 -7.11 -13.45 17.64
N THR A 392 -7.37 -13.73 16.37
CA THR A 392 -6.90 -12.95 15.21
C THR A 392 -7.80 -11.73 14.92
N SER A 393 -8.60 -11.27 15.87
CA SER A 393 -9.61 -10.22 15.65
C SER A 393 -9.04 -8.88 15.19
N LEU A 394 -7.81 -8.56 15.58
CA LEU A 394 -7.13 -7.34 15.14
C LEU A 394 -6.69 -7.47 13.69
N LEU A 395 -6.12 -8.60 13.30
CA LEU A 395 -5.79 -8.88 11.90
C LEU A 395 -7.05 -8.96 11.02
N GLU A 396 -8.16 -9.50 11.53
CA GLU A 396 -9.44 -9.48 10.80
C GLU A 396 -9.93 -8.04 10.51
N ARG A 397 -9.67 -7.09 11.42
CA ARG A 397 -9.96 -5.66 11.18
C ARG A 397 -9.08 -5.09 10.07
N VAL A 398 -7.80 -5.44 10.04
CA VAL A 398 -6.87 -5.10 8.95
C VAL A 398 -7.38 -5.68 7.64
N ASN A 399 -7.65 -6.97 7.61
CA ASN A 399 -8.17 -7.70 6.45
C ASN A 399 -9.48 -7.10 5.91
N ARG A 400 -10.34 -6.58 6.79
CA ARG A 400 -11.56 -5.86 6.40
C ARG A 400 -11.26 -4.56 5.65
N GLN A 401 -10.22 -3.82 6.04
CA GLN A 401 -9.81 -2.61 5.35
C GLN A 401 -9.19 -2.95 3.98
N LEU A 402 -8.33 -3.96 3.91
CA LEU A 402 -7.75 -4.43 2.64
C LEU A 402 -8.85 -4.93 1.68
N ARG A 403 -9.80 -5.73 2.17
CA ARG A 403 -10.96 -6.18 1.37
C ARG A 403 -11.80 -5.03 0.82
N ARG A 404 -11.84 -3.87 1.46
CA ARG A 404 -12.54 -2.68 0.93
C ARG A 404 -11.95 -2.26 -0.41
N LYS A 405 -10.60 -2.22 -0.53
CA LYS A 405 -9.92 -1.92 -1.79
C LYS A 405 -10.13 -3.02 -2.82
N PHE A 406 -10.10 -4.29 -2.43
CA PHE A 406 -10.32 -5.42 -3.34
C PHE A 406 -11.75 -5.41 -3.93
N ARG A 407 -12.75 -5.12 -3.11
CA ARG A 407 -14.15 -4.98 -3.59
C ARG A 407 -14.32 -3.81 -4.55
N GLN A 408 -13.65 -2.70 -4.29
CA GLN A 408 -13.69 -1.52 -5.16
C GLN A 408 -13.01 -1.82 -6.51
N ALA A 409 -11.88 -2.51 -6.51
CA ALA A 409 -11.14 -2.87 -7.72
C ALA A 409 -11.82 -4.00 -8.52
N LEU A 410 -12.63 -4.86 -7.86
CA LEU A 410 -13.18 -6.13 -8.38
C LEU A 410 -12.08 -7.13 -8.78
N SER A 411 -11.12 -6.72 -9.58
CA SER A 411 -9.91 -7.44 -9.94
C SER A 411 -8.78 -6.48 -10.28
N PHE A 412 -7.55 -6.88 -9.98
CA PHE A 412 -6.37 -6.13 -10.40
C PHE A 412 -5.90 -6.60 -11.78
N GLY A 413 -5.43 -5.66 -12.60
CA GLY A 413 -4.95 -5.96 -13.94
C GLY A 413 -3.60 -6.68 -14.00
N SER A 414 -2.85 -6.70 -12.88
CA SER A 414 -1.54 -7.33 -12.75
C SER A 414 -1.16 -7.53 -11.28
N HIS A 415 -0.15 -8.36 -11.01
CA HIS A 415 0.49 -8.47 -9.70
C HIS A 415 1.05 -7.13 -9.21
N VAL A 416 1.76 -6.39 -10.07
CA VAL A 416 2.30 -5.06 -9.77
C VAL A 416 1.21 -4.11 -9.26
N GLY A 417 0.05 -4.08 -9.94
CA GLY A 417 -1.07 -3.23 -9.51
C GLY A 417 -1.70 -3.67 -8.18
N ALA A 418 -1.75 -4.97 -7.90
CA ALA A 418 -2.22 -5.49 -6.62
C ALA A 418 -1.24 -5.16 -5.49
N GLU A 419 0.06 -5.33 -5.74
CA GLU A 419 1.14 -5.04 -4.80
C GLU A 419 1.19 -3.56 -4.42
N ALA A 420 1.15 -2.67 -5.43
CA ALA A 420 1.08 -1.23 -5.22
C ALA A 420 -0.16 -0.83 -4.39
N ALA A 421 -1.31 -1.42 -4.68
CA ALA A 421 -2.54 -1.15 -3.95
C ALA A 421 -2.49 -1.64 -2.50
N LEU A 422 -1.93 -2.82 -2.25
CA LEU A 422 -1.71 -3.37 -0.91
C LEU A 422 -0.79 -2.46 -0.09
N TYR A 423 0.37 -2.12 -0.64
CA TYR A 423 1.31 -1.23 0.00
C TYR A 423 0.66 0.09 0.43
N LEU A 424 -0.07 0.75 -0.48
CA LEU A 424 -0.76 2.01 -0.16
C LEU A 424 -1.81 1.87 0.95
N GLN A 425 -2.56 0.75 0.97
CA GLN A 425 -3.53 0.50 2.04
C GLN A 425 -2.84 0.26 3.38
N ILE A 426 -1.73 -0.48 3.40
CA ILE A 426 -0.93 -0.74 4.59
C ILE A 426 -0.31 0.55 5.12
N GLN A 427 0.32 1.36 4.26
CA GLN A 427 0.87 2.67 4.66
C GLN A 427 -0.21 3.60 5.23
N ARG A 428 -1.41 3.55 4.68
CA ARG A 428 -2.55 4.31 5.21
C ARG A 428 -3.01 3.80 6.58
N LEU A 429 -2.98 2.49 6.82
CA LEU A 429 -3.26 1.91 8.14
C LEU A 429 -2.21 2.33 9.16
N HIS A 430 -0.93 2.27 8.80
CA HIS A 430 0.17 2.73 9.65
C HIS A 430 0.03 4.21 9.99
N ALA A 431 -0.24 5.07 9.01
CA ALA A 431 -0.50 6.48 9.23
C ALA A 431 -1.63 6.71 10.24
N LYS A 432 -2.73 5.93 10.14
CA LYS A 432 -3.84 6.01 11.09
C LYS A 432 -3.45 5.57 12.50
N TRP A 433 -2.60 4.54 12.63
CA TRP A 433 -2.20 4.03 13.95
C TRP A 433 -1.17 4.92 14.64
N THR A 434 -0.38 5.66 13.88
CA THR A 434 0.61 6.64 14.37
C THR A 434 0.05 8.08 14.42
N ASP A 435 -1.26 8.26 14.24
CA ASP A 435 -1.92 9.58 14.16
C ASP A 435 -1.26 10.54 13.17
N THR A 436 -0.71 9.98 12.08
CA THR A 436 -0.05 10.75 11.03
C THR A 436 -1.02 11.03 9.89
N SER A 437 -0.97 12.24 9.32
CA SER A 437 -1.82 12.61 8.19
C SER A 437 -1.49 11.77 6.96
N TRP A 438 -2.50 11.10 6.37
CA TRP A 438 -2.35 10.39 5.09
C TRP A 438 -1.87 11.31 3.97
N CYS A 439 -2.25 12.59 3.97
CA CYS A 439 -1.77 13.58 3.01
C CYS A 439 -0.25 13.76 3.10
N SER A 440 0.31 13.80 4.31
CA SER A 440 1.76 13.89 4.52
C SER A 440 2.48 12.62 4.06
N VAL A 441 1.98 11.45 4.43
CA VAL A 441 2.58 10.17 4.06
C VAL A 441 2.57 9.97 2.53
N SER A 442 1.45 10.19 1.87
CA SER A 442 1.33 10.04 0.41
C SER A 442 2.22 11.02 -0.37
N ARG A 443 2.41 12.22 0.16
CA ARG A 443 3.32 13.22 -0.42
C ARG A 443 4.77 12.74 -0.34
N ASN A 444 5.20 12.23 0.81
CA ASN A 444 6.55 11.69 0.97
C ASN A 444 6.81 10.50 0.04
N LEU A 445 5.84 9.59 -0.08
CA LEU A 445 5.92 8.46 -1.02
C LEU A 445 6.12 8.94 -2.47
N SER A 446 5.46 10.02 -2.87
CA SER A 446 5.60 10.59 -4.22
C SER A 446 6.98 11.23 -4.44
N PHE A 447 7.50 11.96 -3.45
CA PHE A 447 8.85 12.53 -3.52
C PHE A 447 9.93 11.46 -3.62
N ASP A 448 9.76 10.36 -2.92
CA ASP A 448 10.71 9.26 -2.97
C ASP A 448 10.73 8.55 -4.32
N LEU A 449 9.57 8.44 -4.98
CA LEU A 449 9.50 7.92 -6.35
C LEU A 449 10.20 8.82 -7.36
N ALA A 450 10.08 10.13 -7.21
CA ALA A 450 10.77 11.09 -8.07
C ALA A 450 12.30 11.02 -7.96
N LYS A 451 12.84 10.51 -6.83
CA LYS A 451 14.29 10.28 -6.63
C LYS A 451 14.77 8.93 -7.15
N ALA A 452 13.88 7.95 -7.27
CA ALA A 452 14.23 6.57 -7.61
C ALA A 452 14.35 6.30 -9.12
N ASN A 453 13.97 7.26 -9.97
CA ASN A 453 14.18 7.20 -11.42
C ASN A 453 15.42 8.05 -11.78
N PRO A 454 16.62 7.43 -11.90
CA PRO A 454 17.84 8.14 -12.28
C PRO A 454 17.85 8.56 -13.75
#